data_129fe436c74abce8abda90b8778bac84
#
_entry.id   129fe436c74abce8abda90b8778bac84
#
_cell.length_a   1.000
_cell.length_b   1.000
_cell.length_c   1.000
_cell.angle_alpha   90.00
_cell.angle_beta   90.00
_cell.angle_gamma   90.00
#
_symmetry.space_group_name_H-M   'P 1'
#
loop_
_entity.id
_entity.type
_entity.pdbx_description
1 polymer ?
#
loop_
_entity_poly.entity_id
_entity_poly.type
_entity_poly.pdbx_seq_one_letter_code
_entity_poly.pdbx_strand_id
1 'polypeptide(L)'
;MFFRFANRVGMPTDVAHMLLELLSGVVVGFTLGLIGGGGSILAVPLMVYVVGVPNAHVAIGTSAVSVAANALAGLGYHARARTVKWRCAGIFASCGILGALVGASAGKAVDGQKLLLCFAILMIGVGFLMLRGRHDQGCADAQCTRDNAPRVMAFGGLTGILSGFFGIGGGFLIVPGLIASTHMPILNAVGTSLVAVAAFGLSTAISYMLSGYVDWGMAALFIVGGTLGSYAGMRVSRRMAGASGALTIFFAGVIFCVATYMIWRSLRG
;
A
#
# COMPACT_ATOMS: atom_id res chain seq x y z
N MET A 1 -10.47 -6.00 -22.04
CA MET A 1 -10.83 -7.43 -22.17
C MET A 1 -12.08 -7.76 -21.35
N PHE A 2 -12.20 -7.34 -20.11
CA PHE A 2 -13.35 -7.56 -19.22
C PHE A 2 -14.65 -6.92 -19.73
N PHE A 3 -14.62 -5.69 -20.27
CA PHE A 3 -15.78 -5.02 -20.88
C PHE A 3 -16.38 -5.78 -22.06
N ARG A 4 -15.55 -6.46 -22.87
CA ARG A 4 -16.07 -7.33 -23.95
C ARG A 4 -16.74 -8.60 -23.40
N PHE A 5 -16.32 -9.07 -22.22
CA PHE A 5 -16.94 -10.21 -21.56
C PHE A 5 -18.27 -9.83 -20.89
N ALA A 6 -18.30 -8.71 -20.17
CA ALA A 6 -19.51 -8.19 -19.51
C ALA A 6 -20.65 -7.91 -20.52
N ASN A 7 -20.29 -7.36 -21.67
CA ASN A 7 -21.24 -7.08 -22.75
C ASN A 7 -21.79 -8.38 -23.41
N ARG A 8 -21.04 -9.50 -23.40
CA ARG A 8 -21.52 -10.82 -23.83
C ARG A 8 -22.50 -11.47 -22.84
N VAL A 9 -22.39 -11.11 -21.57
CA VAL A 9 -23.24 -11.66 -20.48
C VAL A 9 -24.47 -10.78 -20.28
N GLY A 10 -24.60 -9.65 -20.99
CA GLY A 10 -25.74 -8.74 -20.88
C GLY A 10 -25.81 -7.99 -19.55
N MET A 11 -24.70 -7.83 -18.83
CA MET A 11 -24.65 -7.04 -17.60
C MET A 11 -24.72 -5.54 -17.92
N PRO A 12 -25.53 -4.76 -17.16
CA PRO A 12 -25.48 -3.31 -17.23
C PRO A 12 -24.06 -2.80 -16.99
N THR A 13 -23.62 -1.78 -17.72
CA THR A 13 -22.28 -1.20 -17.61
C THR A 13 -21.92 -0.81 -16.18
N ASP A 14 -22.88 -0.29 -15.43
CA ASP A 14 -22.72 0.12 -14.03
C ASP A 14 -22.37 -1.06 -13.11
N VAL A 15 -23.03 -2.21 -13.29
CA VAL A 15 -22.76 -3.43 -12.50
C VAL A 15 -21.37 -3.98 -12.83
N ALA A 16 -20.95 -3.93 -14.09
CA ALA A 16 -19.62 -4.38 -14.49
C ALA A 16 -18.52 -3.49 -13.89
N HIS A 17 -18.71 -2.18 -13.80
CA HIS A 17 -17.80 -1.26 -13.11
C HIS A 17 -17.73 -1.55 -11.62
N MET A 18 -18.87 -1.68 -10.93
CA MET A 18 -18.92 -2.01 -9.51
C MET A 18 -18.20 -3.34 -9.19
N LEU A 19 -18.36 -4.35 -10.05
CA LEU A 19 -17.66 -5.62 -9.88
C LEU A 19 -16.12 -5.47 -10.06
N LEU A 20 -15.67 -4.66 -11.01
CA LEU A 20 -14.25 -4.37 -11.21
C LEU A 20 -13.65 -3.64 -10.00
N GLU A 21 -14.38 -2.68 -9.45
CA GLU A 21 -13.98 -1.96 -8.23
C GLU A 21 -13.86 -2.91 -7.03
N LEU A 22 -14.89 -3.73 -6.81
CA LEU A 22 -14.91 -4.72 -5.74
C LEU A 22 -13.76 -5.74 -5.87
N LEU A 23 -13.57 -6.31 -7.07
CA LEU A 23 -12.50 -7.27 -7.34
C LEU A 23 -11.11 -6.64 -7.19
N SER A 24 -10.93 -5.41 -7.66
CA SER A 24 -9.69 -4.65 -7.45
C SER A 24 -9.43 -4.42 -5.97
N GLY A 25 -10.47 -4.08 -5.20
CA GLY A 25 -10.41 -4.01 -3.75
C GLY A 25 -9.98 -5.33 -3.10
N VAL A 26 -10.58 -6.47 -3.54
CA VAL A 26 -10.21 -7.81 -3.05
C VAL A 26 -8.73 -8.12 -3.32
N VAL A 27 -8.21 -7.82 -4.50
CA VAL A 27 -6.80 -8.03 -4.86
C VAL A 27 -5.88 -7.19 -3.99
N VAL A 28 -6.18 -5.89 -3.81
CA VAL A 28 -5.41 -4.99 -2.95
C VAL A 28 -5.46 -5.45 -1.50
N GLY A 29 -6.63 -5.80 -1.00
CA GLY A 29 -6.79 -6.31 0.36
C GLY A 29 -6.08 -7.63 0.57
N PHE A 30 -6.18 -8.57 -0.37
CA PHE A 30 -5.49 -9.85 -0.30
C PHE A 30 -3.97 -9.67 -0.21
N THR A 31 -3.39 -8.84 -1.05
CA THR A 31 -1.96 -8.53 -1.02
C THR A 31 -1.56 -7.80 0.26
N LEU A 32 -2.42 -6.89 0.77
CA LEU A 32 -2.21 -6.22 2.05
C LEU A 32 -2.23 -7.22 3.22
N GLY A 33 -3.16 -8.16 3.23
CA GLY A 33 -3.26 -9.20 4.26
C GLY A 33 -2.13 -10.22 4.19
N LEU A 34 -1.59 -10.47 3.00
CA LEU A 34 -0.55 -11.45 2.76
C LEU A 34 0.84 -10.94 3.18
N ILE A 35 1.20 -9.71 2.82
CA ILE A 35 2.53 -9.12 2.94
C ILE A 35 2.53 -7.91 3.90
N GLY A 36 1.37 -7.60 4.47
CA GLY A 36 1.19 -6.38 5.26
C GLY A 36 1.13 -5.15 4.38
N GLY A 37 1.68 -4.04 4.85
CA GLY A 37 1.65 -2.77 4.13
C GLY A 37 2.11 -2.81 2.67
N GLY A 38 2.90 -3.83 2.28
CA GLY A 38 3.40 -3.98 0.90
C GLY A 38 2.31 -4.07 -0.17
N GLY A 39 1.14 -4.60 0.17
CA GLY A 39 0.03 -4.76 -0.78
C GLY A 39 -0.62 -3.48 -1.29
N SER A 40 -0.47 -2.38 -0.58
CA SER A 40 -1.06 -1.08 -0.97
C SER A 40 -0.50 -0.51 -2.27
N ILE A 41 0.67 -0.97 -2.72
CA ILE A 41 1.32 -0.50 -3.97
C ILE A 41 0.46 -0.71 -5.22
N LEU A 42 -0.44 -1.70 -5.20
CA LEU A 42 -1.32 -2.02 -6.33
C LEU A 42 -2.59 -1.17 -6.38
N ALA A 43 -2.93 -0.44 -5.31
CA ALA A 43 -4.20 0.26 -5.20
C ALA A 43 -4.37 1.32 -6.31
N VAL A 44 -3.41 2.24 -6.45
CA VAL A 44 -3.45 3.30 -7.47
C VAL A 44 -3.44 2.74 -8.90
N PRO A 45 -2.51 1.81 -9.27
CA PRO A 45 -2.53 1.22 -10.60
C PRO A 45 -3.84 0.52 -10.96
N LEU A 46 -4.43 -0.21 -10.03
CA LEU A 46 -5.70 -0.89 -10.29
C LEU A 46 -6.84 0.10 -10.49
N MET A 47 -6.91 1.18 -9.69
CA MET A 47 -7.91 2.23 -9.89
C MET A 47 -7.77 2.93 -11.23
N VAL A 48 -6.54 3.28 -11.63
CA VAL A 48 -6.31 4.01 -12.89
C VAL A 48 -6.45 3.11 -14.11
N TYR A 49 -5.86 1.91 -14.09
CA TYR A 49 -5.71 1.09 -15.30
C TYR A 49 -6.73 -0.04 -15.44
N VAL A 50 -7.30 -0.53 -14.35
CA VAL A 50 -8.31 -1.60 -14.35
C VAL A 50 -9.71 -1.04 -14.23
N VAL A 51 -9.94 -0.19 -13.23
CA VAL A 51 -11.23 0.48 -13.02
C VAL A 51 -11.43 1.60 -14.06
N GLY A 52 -10.35 2.27 -14.47
CA GLY A 52 -10.39 3.30 -15.51
C GLY A 52 -10.65 4.71 -14.98
N VAL A 53 -10.24 5.02 -13.74
CA VAL A 53 -10.38 6.37 -13.16
C VAL A 53 -9.54 7.37 -13.96
N PRO A 54 -10.14 8.38 -14.60
CA PRO A 54 -9.43 9.27 -15.52
C PRO A 54 -8.45 10.21 -14.78
N ASN A 55 -8.82 10.61 -13.57
CA ASN A 55 -8.04 11.55 -12.78
C ASN A 55 -7.17 10.81 -11.77
N ALA A 56 -5.84 10.87 -11.96
CA ALA A 56 -4.88 10.24 -11.07
C ALA A 56 -4.99 10.72 -9.62
N HIS A 57 -5.31 12.00 -9.37
CA HIS A 57 -5.46 12.52 -8.02
C HIS A 57 -6.69 11.94 -7.32
N VAL A 58 -7.80 11.71 -8.04
CA VAL A 58 -8.98 11.02 -7.50
C VAL A 58 -8.64 9.57 -7.16
N ALA A 59 -7.92 8.86 -8.04
CA ALA A 59 -7.46 7.50 -7.76
C ALA A 59 -6.57 7.46 -6.51
N ILE A 60 -5.65 8.41 -6.35
CA ILE A 60 -4.76 8.55 -5.21
C ILE A 60 -5.54 8.82 -3.92
N GLY A 61 -6.43 9.82 -3.91
CA GLY A 61 -7.22 10.16 -2.74
C GLY A 61 -8.14 9.02 -2.29
N THR A 62 -8.84 8.41 -3.24
CA THR A 62 -9.75 7.28 -3.00
C THR A 62 -8.98 6.04 -2.51
N SER A 63 -7.80 5.75 -3.10
CA SER A 63 -6.95 4.65 -2.64
C SER A 63 -6.42 4.87 -1.23
N ALA A 64 -6.05 6.10 -0.87
CA ALA A 64 -5.56 6.42 0.46
C ALA A 64 -6.62 6.14 1.55
N VAL A 65 -7.89 6.52 1.31
CA VAL A 65 -9.01 6.19 2.19
C VAL A 65 -9.17 4.69 2.34
N SER A 66 -9.25 3.98 1.20
CA SER A 66 -9.51 2.54 1.17
C SER A 66 -8.37 1.73 1.82
N VAL A 67 -7.12 2.08 1.54
CA VAL A 67 -5.95 1.44 2.12
C VAL A 67 -5.87 1.70 3.62
N ALA A 68 -6.16 2.92 4.09
CA ALA A 68 -6.19 3.25 5.51
C ALA A 68 -7.23 2.41 6.26
N ALA A 69 -8.45 2.31 5.73
CA ALA A 69 -9.53 1.51 6.33
C ALA A 69 -9.17 0.02 6.37
N ASN A 70 -8.63 -0.52 5.27
CA ASN A 70 -8.20 -1.92 5.20
C ASN A 70 -7.00 -2.22 6.12
N ALA A 71 -6.07 -1.25 6.28
CA ALA A 71 -4.96 -1.37 7.22
C ALA A 71 -5.45 -1.39 8.67
N LEU A 72 -6.45 -0.58 9.03
CA LEU A 72 -7.08 -0.62 10.36
C LEU A 72 -7.76 -1.96 10.63
N ALA A 73 -8.47 -2.52 9.66
CA ALA A 73 -9.08 -3.85 9.77
C ALA A 73 -8.00 -4.93 9.99
N GLY A 74 -6.91 -4.90 9.21
CA GLY A 74 -5.78 -5.82 9.37
C GLY A 74 -5.04 -5.63 10.69
N LEU A 75 -4.90 -4.38 11.15
CA LEU A 75 -4.25 -4.04 12.42
C LEU A 75 -4.96 -4.71 13.61
N GLY A 76 -6.29 -4.71 13.62
CA GLY A 76 -7.07 -5.36 14.68
C GLY A 76 -6.70 -6.83 14.87
N TYR A 77 -6.40 -7.51 13.79
CA TYR A 77 -5.96 -8.90 13.80
C TYR A 77 -4.50 -9.06 14.30
N HIS A 78 -3.57 -8.27 13.77
CA HIS A 78 -2.16 -8.31 14.16
C HIS A 78 -1.94 -7.85 15.62
N ALA A 79 -2.78 -6.94 16.12
CA ALA A 79 -2.78 -6.52 17.51
C ALA A 79 -3.18 -7.68 18.45
N ARG A 80 -4.23 -8.46 18.08
CA ARG A 80 -4.61 -9.66 18.83
C ARG A 80 -3.54 -10.76 18.79
N ALA A 81 -2.83 -10.88 17.67
CA ALA A 81 -1.73 -11.82 17.49
C ALA A 81 -0.42 -11.38 18.17
N ARG A 82 -0.39 -10.21 18.81
CA ARG A 82 0.79 -9.60 19.49
C ARG A 82 2.02 -9.43 18.60
N THR A 83 1.83 -9.28 17.29
CA THR A 83 2.92 -9.06 16.34
C THR A 83 3.29 -7.59 16.17
N VAL A 84 2.50 -6.66 16.73
CA VAL A 84 2.72 -5.21 16.62
C VAL A 84 3.67 -4.73 17.71
N LYS A 85 4.75 -4.08 17.30
CA LYS A 85 5.67 -3.37 18.20
C LYS A 85 5.24 -1.91 18.35
N TRP A 86 4.27 -1.64 19.26
CA TRP A 86 3.59 -0.36 19.40
C TRP A 86 4.53 0.84 19.56
N ARG A 87 5.63 0.69 20.32
CA ARG A 87 6.60 1.77 20.52
C ARG A 87 7.30 2.17 19.21
N CYS A 88 7.71 1.18 18.41
CA CYS A 88 8.29 1.43 17.08
C CYS A 88 7.27 2.04 16.13
N ALA A 89 6.05 1.51 16.15
CA ALA A 89 4.95 2.02 15.35
C ALA A 89 4.66 3.49 15.66
N GLY A 90 4.60 3.86 16.93
CA GLY A 90 4.34 5.24 17.37
C GLY A 90 5.42 6.22 16.91
N ILE A 91 6.70 5.89 17.12
CA ILE A 91 7.83 6.75 16.70
C ILE A 91 7.86 6.89 15.17
N PHE A 92 7.72 5.79 14.45
CA PHE A 92 7.72 5.79 12.99
C PHE A 92 6.52 6.56 12.41
N ALA A 93 5.32 6.32 12.97
CA ALA A 93 4.09 6.94 12.51
C ALA A 93 4.05 8.44 12.78
N SER A 94 4.51 8.92 13.95
CA SER A 94 4.47 10.34 14.27
C SER A 94 5.30 11.19 13.30
N CYS A 95 6.53 10.78 13.00
CA CYS A 95 7.36 11.47 12.01
C CYS A 95 6.81 11.30 10.59
N GLY A 96 6.28 10.13 10.28
CA GLY A 96 5.73 9.85 8.96
C GLY A 96 4.42 10.58 8.67
N ILE A 97 3.58 10.89 9.66
CA ILE A 97 2.38 11.74 9.50
C ILE A 97 2.76 13.12 8.95
N LEU A 98 3.75 13.76 9.57
CA LEU A 98 4.26 15.06 9.11
C LEU A 98 4.81 14.96 7.69
N GLY A 99 5.60 13.91 7.42
CA GLY A 99 6.10 13.61 6.09
C GLY A 99 4.96 13.39 5.07
N ALA A 100 3.93 12.63 5.43
CA ALA A 100 2.81 12.33 4.55
C ALA A 100 2.00 13.59 4.18
N LEU A 101 1.80 14.51 5.11
CA LEU A 101 1.12 15.78 4.84
C LEU A 101 1.92 16.65 3.86
N VAL A 102 3.23 16.76 4.08
CA VAL A 102 4.14 17.49 3.16
C VAL A 102 4.16 16.81 1.79
N GLY A 103 4.31 15.49 1.75
CA GLY A 103 4.30 14.70 0.53
C GLY A 103 2.99 14.83 -0.24
N ALA A 104 1.84 14.75 0.43
CA ALA A 104 0.52 14.90 -0.19
C ALA A 104 0.32 16.31 -0.79
N SER A 105 0.81 17.33 -0.12
CA SER A 105 0.77 18.70 -0.64
C SER A 105 1.62 18.85 -1.90
N ALA A 106 2.84 18.30 -1.91
CA ALA A 106 3.73 18.29 -3.07
C ALA A 106 3.16 17.42 -4.22
N GLY A 107 2.59 16.26 -3.92
CA GLY A 107 1.99 15.37 -4.91
C GLY A 107 0.81 15.99 -5.66
N LYS A 108 -0.01 16.78 -4.97
CA LYS A 108 -1.12 17.52 -5.59
C LYS A 108 -0.67 18.62 -6.57
N ALA A 109 0.54 19.15 -6.40
CA ALA A 109 1.10 20.17 -7.27
C ALA A 109 1.73 19.59 -8.55
N VAL A 110 1.93 18.28 -8.62
CA VAL A 110 2.53 17.59 -9.76
C VAL A 110 1.44 17.09 -10.70
N ASP A 111 1.68 17.17 -12.00
CA ASP A 111 0.80 16.60 -13.02
C ASP A 111 0.60 15.10 -12.80
N GLY A 112 -0.65 14.64 -12.93
CA GLY A 112 -1.03 13.26 -12.62
C GLY A 112 -0.30 12.21 -13.45
N GLN A 113 0.00 12.47 -14.73
CA GLN A 113 0.74 11.53 -15.58
C GLN A 113 2.20 11.42 -15.14
N LYS A 114 2.84 12.55 -14.82
CA LYS A 114 4.21 12.59 -14.28
C LYS A 114 4.27 11.87 -12.93
N LEU A 115 3.25 12.06 -12.08
CA LEU A 115 3.15 11.41 -10.78
C LEU A 115 3.09 9.88 -10.93
N LEU A 116 2.29 9.36 -11.86
CA LEU A 116 2.20 7.94 -12.16
C LEU A 116 3.51 7.37 -12.73
N LEU A 117 4.22 8.13 -13.57
CA LEU A 117 5.53 7.72 -14.09
C LEU A 117 6.59 7.64 -12.97
N CYS A 118 6.67 8.67 -12.12
CA CYS A 118 7.55 8.66 -10.95
C CYS A 118 7.22 7.49 -10.03
N PHE A 119 5.93 7.17 -9.88
CA PHE A 119 5.48 6.04 -9.10
C PHE A 119 5.96 4.70 -9.69
N ALA A 120 5.86 4.52 -11.01
CA ALA A 120 6.34 3.32 -11.67
C ALA A 120 7.86 3.11 -11.49
N ILE A 121 8.65 4.21 -11.55
CA ILE A 121 10.09 4.15 -11.29
C ILE A 121 10.36 3.74 -9.84
N LEU A 122 9.63 4.33 -8.88
CA LEU A 122 9.74 3.96 -7.47
C LEU A 122 9.38 2.47 -7.25
N MET A 123 8.34 1.97 -7.91
CA MET A 123 7.95 0.55 -7.85
C MET A 123 9.10 -0.36 -8.28
N ILE A 124 9.80 -0.04 -9.36
CA ILE A 124 10.97 -0.81 -9.81
C ILE A 124 12.07 -0.80 -8.75
N GLY A 125 12.40 0.38 -8.20
CA GLY A 125 13.42 0.50 -7.14
C GLY A 125 13.09 -0.34 -5.91
N VAL A 126 11.84 -0.32 -5.46
CA VAL A 126 11.39 -1.12 -4.31
C VAL A 126 11.35 -2.61 -4.64
N GLY A 127 10.94 -3.00 -5.85
CA GLY A 127 11.00 -4.39 -6.30
C GLY A 127 12.42 -4.97 -6.20
N PHE A 128 13.44 -4.21 -6.64
CA PHE A 128 14.84 -4.58 -6.46
C PHE A 128 15.25 -4.66 -4.99
N LEU A 129 14.83 -3.69 -4.18
CA LEU A 129 15.16 -3.66 -2.74
C LEU A 129 14.57 -4.88 -2.02
N MET A 130 13.35 -5.27 -2.35
CA MET A 130 12.69 -6.47 -1.81
C MET A 130 13.42 -7.75 -2.19
N LEU A 131 13.92 -7.86 -3.43
CA LEU A 131 14.69 -9.02 -3.86
C LEU A 131 16.05 -9.11 -3.15
N ARG A 132 16.69 -7.97 -2.86
CA ARG A 132 17.98 -7.91 -2.18
C ARG A 132 17.88 -8.22 -0.69
N GLY A 133 16.82 -7.77 -0.02
CA GLY A 133 16.60 -7.97 1.43
C GLY A 133 16.11 -9.37 1.83
N ARG A 134 16.05 -10.33 0.93
CA ARG A 134 15.41 -11.63 1.08
C ARG A 134 16.03 -12.56 2.13
N HIS A 135 17.25 -12.32 2.57
CA HIS A 135 18.00 -13.18 3.49
C HIS A 135 18.09 -12.67 4.93
N ASP A 136 17.54 -11.49 5.22
CA ASP A 136 17.64 -10.92 6.56
C ASP A 136 16.55 -11.50 7.48
N GLN A 137 16.92 -12.43 8.36
CA GLN A 137 15.96 -13.08 9.28
C GLN A 137 15.57 -12.18 10.46
N GLY A 138 16.28 -11.05 10.64
CA GLY A 138 16.04 -10.10 11.73
C GLY A 138 16.33 -10.66 13.14
N CYS A 139 16.41 -9.78 14.11
CA CYS A 139 16.61 -10.13 15.52
C CYS A 139 15.25 -10.23 16.23
N ALA A 140 14.96 -11.37 16.88
CA ALA A 140 13.70 -11.61 17.59
C ALA A 140 13.41 -10.56 18.69
N ASP A 141 14.47 -10.07 19.36
CA ASP A 141 14.40 -9.07 20.44
C ASP A 141 14.52 -7.61 19.93
N ALA A 142 14.41 -7.38 18.63
CA ALA A 142 14.50 -6.04 18.07
C ALA A 142 13.43 -5.13 18.70
N GLN A 143 13.89 -4.08 19.36
CA GLN A 143 13.07 -3.06 20.02
C GLN A 143 13.53 -1.67 19.59
N CYS A 144 12.62 -0.70 19.68
CA CYS A 144 13.00 0.68 19.51
C CYS A 144 13.59 1.21 20.82
N THR A 145 14.92 1.35 20.81
CA THR A 145 15.71 1.96 21.88
C THR A 145 15.98 3.42 21.56
N ARG A 146 16.54 4.16 22.52
CA ARG A 146 16.94 5.56 22.27
C ARG A 146 18.01 5.68 21.19
N ASP A 147 18.86 4.66 21.04
CA ASP A 147 19.99 4.67 20.12
C ASP A 147 19.56 4.51 18.65
N ASN A 148 18.50 3.73 18.39
CA ASN A 148 17.98 3.56 17.03
C ASN A 148 16.80 4.48 16.70
N ALA A 149 16.25 5.21 17.70
CA ALA A 149 15.14 6.13 17.50
C ALA A 149 15.39 7.17 16.39
N PRO A 150 16.56 7.84 16.28
CA PRO A 150 16.81 8.79 15.19
C PRO A 150 16.72 8.15 13.80
N ARG A 151 17.19 6.90 13.65
CA ARG A 151 17.06 6.15 12.39
C ARG A 151 15.60 5.84 12.08
N VAL A 152 14.84 5.38 13.08
CA VAL A 152 13.40 5.09 12.93
C VAL A 152 12.63 6.35 12.53
N MET A 153 12.96 7.51 13.14
CA MET A 153 12.36 8.81 12.79
C MET A 153 12.70 9.23 11.35
N ALA A 154 13.96 9.11 10.94
CA ALA A 154 14.41 9.46 9.60
C ALA A 154 13.72 8.59 8.53
N PHE A 155 13.71 7.26 8.73
CA PHE A 155 13.00 6.35 7.83
C PHE A 155 11.48 6.59 7.85
N GLY A 156 10.89 6.88 9.03
CA GLY A 156 9.49 7.24 9.16
C GLY A 156 9.13 8.48 8.38
N GLY A 157 9.89 9.56 8.54
CA GLY A 157 9.69 10.80 7.80
C GLY A 157 9.84 10.64 6.29
N LEU A 158 10.92 9.99 5.83
CA LEU A 158 11.18 9.75 4.42
C LEU A 158 10.09 8.89 3.78
N THR A 159 9.73 7.78 4.42
CA THR A 159 8.66 6.91 3.92
C THR A 159 7.31 7.62 3.97
N GLY A 160 7.08 8.47 4.97
CA GLY A 160 5.90 9.32 5.06
C GLY A 160 5.79 10.29 3.88
N ILE A 161 6.87 11.02 3.55
CA ILE A 161 6.91 11.94 2.40
C ILE A 161 6.57 11.18 1.10
N LEU A 162 7.23 10.07 0.84
CA LEU A 162 6.96 9.25 -0.35
C LEU A 162 5.54 8.68 -0.36
N SER A 163 5.05 8.26 0.81
CA SER A 163 3.68 7.76 0.98
C SER A 163 2.63 8.80 0.64
N GLY A 164 2.79 10.00 1.18
CA GLY A 164 1.88 11.12 0.93
C GLY A 164 1.94 11.58 -0.53
N PHE A 165 3.15 11.71 -1.08
CA PHE A 165 3.39 12.14 -2.45
C PHE A 165 2.67 11.25 -3.47
N PHE A 166 2.76 9.94 -3.30
CA PHE A 166 2.11 8.97 -4.19
C PHE A 166 0.73 8.49 -3.74
N GLY A 167 0.28 8.90 -2.55
CA GLY A 167 -1.04 8.57 -2.02
C GLY A 167 -1.32 7.10 -1.72
N ILE A 168 -0.28 6.29 -1.50
CA ILE A 168 -0.38 4.83 -1.45
C ILE A 168 -0.52 4.32 -0.01
N GLY A 169 -0.55 5.21 0.98
CA GLY A 169 -0.42 4.81 2.39
C GLY A 169 0.96 4.25 2.74
N GLY A 170 1.92 4.22 1.78
CA GLY A 170 3.34 3.92 1.96
C GLY A 170 3.70 2.53 2.44
N GLY A 171 2.75 1.63 2.54
CA GLY A 171 2.94 0.36 3.21
C GLY A 171 4.10 -0.48 2.70
N PHE A 172 4.38 -0.44 1.42
CA PHE A 172 5.47 -1.19 0.80
C PHE A 172 6.87 -0.64 1.12
N LEU A 173 6.97 0.65 1.45
CA LEU A 173 8.22 1.29 1.91
C LEU A 173 8.41 1.15 3.43
N ILE A 174 7.30 1.07 4.17
CA ILE A 174 7.33 1.02 5.64
C ILE A 174 7.96 -0.27 6.13
N VAL A 175 7.61 -1.43 5.53
CA VAL A 175 8.16 -2.73 5.93
C VAL A 175 9.70 -2.76 5.80
N PRO A 176 10.29 -2.47 4.62
CA PRO A 176 11.75 -2.41 4.51
C PRO A 176 12.36 -1.28 5.35
N GLY A 177 11.68 -0.14 5.51
CA GLY A 177 12.14 0.95 6.38
C GLY A 177 12.22 0.56 7.85
N LEU A 178 11.22 -0.18 8.36
CA LEU A 178 11.23 -0.72 9.72
C LEU A 178 12.33 -1.77 9.89
N ILE A 179 12.50 -2.70 8.95
CA ILE A 179 13.57 -3.71 9.01
C ILE A 179 14.94 -3.03 8.98
N ALA A 180 15.18 -2.08 8.07
CA ALA A 180 16.45 -1.38 7.95
C ALA A 180 16.80 -0.51 9.17
N SER A 181 15.78 0.04 9.86
CA SER A 181 15.99 0.90 11.03
C SER A 181 16.11 0.14 12.36
N THR A 182 15.49 -1.05 12.47
CA THR A 182 15.37 -1.76 13.75
C THR A 182 15.85 -3.21 13.71
N HIS A 183 16.11 -3.77 12.53
CA HIS A 183 16.43 -5.20 12.32
C HIS A 183 15.38 -6.16 12.90
N MET A 184 14.10 -5.74 12.97
CA MET A 184 13.03 -6.60 13.49
C MET A 184 12.65 -7.72 12.50
N PRO A 185 12.16 -8.87 13.00
CA PRO A 185 11.66 -9.94 12.15
C PRO A 185 10.52 -9.47 11.23
N ILE A 186 10.46 -10.01 10.02
CA ILE A 186 9.50 -9.61 8.99
C ILE A 186 8.04 -9.65 9.48
N LEU A 187 7.66 -10.65 10.27
CA LEU A 187 6.31 -10.76 10.83
C LEU A 187 5.94 -9.58 11.74
N ASN A 188 6.89 -9.14 12.56
CA ASN A 188 6.71 -7.98 13.43
C ASN A 188 6.72 -6.68 12.61
N ALA A 189 7.58 -6.58 11.58
CA ALA A 189 7.60 -5.44 10.66
C ALA A 189 6.27 -5.30 9.91
N VAL A 190 5.69 -6.42 9.44
CA VAL A 190 4.38 -6.46 8.79
C VAL A 190 3.27 -5.96 9.73
N GLY A 191 3.16 -6.52 10.95
CA GLY A 191 2.15 -6.09 11.92
C GLY A 191 2.33 -4.62 12.34
N THR A 192 3.59 -4.19 12.56
CA THR A 192 3.93 -2.81 12.96
C THR A 192 3.70 -1.81 11.83
N SER A 193 3.94 -2.21 10.58
CA SER A 193 3.71 -1.36 9.41
C SER A 193 2.25 -0.97 9.22
N LEU A 194 1.29 -1.80 9.61
CA LEU A 194 -0.14 -1.49 9.47
C LEU A 194 -0.56 -0.26 10.27
N VAL A 195 0.08 0.01 11.41
CA VAL A 195 -0.15 1.26 12.18
C VAL A 195 0.29 2.47 11.35
N ALA A 196 1.49 2.40 10.77
CA ALA A 196 2.01 3.50 9.96
C ALA A 196 1.23 3.65 8.65
N VAL A 197 0.84 2.55 7.98
CA VAL A 197 -0.03 2.58 6.79
C VAL A 197 -1.36 3.26 7.08
N ALA A 198 -2.00 2.91 8.19
CA ALA A 198 -3.24 3.54 8.59
C ALA A 198 -3.04 5.03 8.86
N ALA A 199 -1.99 5.39 9.60
CA ALA A 199 -1.68 6.78 9.94
C ALA A 199 -1.35 7.63 8.71
N PHE A 200 -0.47 7.16 7.83
CA PHE A 200 -0.08 7.88 6.60
C PHE A 200 -1.24 7.94 5.61
N GLY A 201 -1.96 6.81 5.46
CA GLY A 201 -3.14 6.73 4.60
C GLY A 201 -4.23 7.71 5.06
N LEU A 202 -4.53 7.78 6.36
CA LEU A 202 -5.48 8.75 6.91
C LEU A 202 -5.02 10.19 6.69
N SER A 203 -3.74 10.49 6.94
CA SER A 203 -3.19 11.84 6.73
C SER A 203 -3.29 12.27 5.27
N THR A 204 -2.94 11.38 4.35
CA THR A 204 -3.08 11.60 2.91
C THR A 204 -4.54 11.72 2.50
N ALA A 205 -5.41 10.81 2.99
CA ALA A 205 -6.84 10.83 2.71
C ALA A 205 -7.49 12.16 3.13
N ILE A 206 -7.19 12.66 4.33
CA ILE A 206 -7.68 13.96 4.81
C ILE A 206 -7.21 15.08 3.87
N SER A 207 -5.92 15.07 3.48
CA SER A 207 -5.36 16.09 2.59
C SER A 207 -6.05 16.10 1.21
N TYR A 208 -6.32 14.92 0.62
CA TYR A 208 -6.99 14.80 -0.68
C TYR A 208 -8.50 15.04 -0.58
N MET A 209 -9.14 14.65 0.52
CA MET A 209 -10.55 14.91 0.81
C MET A 209 -10.84 16.41 0.88
N LEU A 210 -9.99 17.17 1.57
CA LEU A 210 -10.12 18.64 1.65
C LEU A 210 -9.96 19.31 0.28
N SER A 211 -9.31 18.64 -0.67
CA SER A 211 -9.16 19.11 -2.06
C SER A 211 -10.24 18.57 -2.99
N GLY A 212 -11.22 17.81 -2.51
CA GLY A 212 -12.29 17.22 -3.33
C GLY A 212 -11.88 16.03 -4.22
N TYR A 213 -10.73 15.42 -3.97
CA TYR A 213 -10.18 14.31 -4.76
C TYR A 213 -10.49 12.93 -4.15
N VAL A 214 -11.70 12.71 -3.63
CA VAL A 214 -12.13 11.41 -3.10
C VAL A 214 -13.49 11.03 -3.68
N ASP A 215 -13.55 9.87 -4.31
CA ASP A 215 -14.81 9.22 -4.70
C ASP A 215 -15.23 8.24 -3.59
N TRP A 216 -16.30 8.61 -2.87
CA TRP A 216 -16.77 7.84 -1.72
C TRP A 216 -17.46 6.53 -2.12
N GLY A 217 -18.13 6.48 -3.28
CA GLY A 217 -18.76 5.27 -3.79
C GLY A 217 -17.73 4.19 -4.08
N MET A 218 -16.70 4.57 -4.84
CA MET A 218 -15.57 3.72 -5.16
C MET A 218 -14.78 3.32 -3.89
N ALA A 219 -14.55 4.27 -2.96
CA ALA A 219 -13.88 3.98 -1.69
C ALA A 219 -14.61 2.90 -0.90
N ALA A 220 -15.94 2.96 -0.80
CA ALA A 220 -16.74 1.99 -0.09
C ALA A 220 -16.61 0.58 -0.69
N LEU A 221 -16.70 0.44 -2.02
CA LEU A 221 -16.54 -0.85 -2.70
C LEU A 221 -15.12 -1.42 -2.52
N PHE A 222 -14.10 -0.56 -2.61
CA PHE A 222 -12.72 -0.96 -2.33
C PHE A 222 -12.49 -1.36 -0.88
N ILE A 223 -13.15 -0.72 0.09
CA ILE A 223 -13.05 -1.09 1.51
C ILE A 223 -13.72 -2.45 1.75
N VAL A 224 -14.92 -2.67 1.20
CA VAL A 224 -15.63 -3.95 1.33
C VAL A 224 -14.83 -5.07 0.69
N GLY A 225 -14.41 -4.90 -0.57
CA GLY A 225 -13.57 -5.87 -1.26
C GLY A 225 -12.24 -6.09 -0.53
N GLY A 226 -11.60 -5.01 -0.10
CA GLY A 226 -10.31 -5.04 0.58
C GLY A 226 -10.34 -5.73 1.94
N THR A 227 -11.39 -5.55 2.73
CA THR A 227 -11.55 -6.27 4.01
C THR A 227 -11.72 -7.77 3.80
N LEU A 228 -12.52 -8.19 2.82
CA LEU A 228 -12.67 -9.60 2.46
C LEU A 228 -11.34 -10.19 1.96
N GLY A 229 -10.66 -9.47 1.05
CA GLY A 229 -9.36 -9.86 0.54
C GLY A 229 -8.30 -9.96 1.65
N SER A 230 -8.22 -8.98 2.56
CA SER A 230 -7.27 -8.98 3.66
C SER A 230 -7.43 -10.18 4.57
N TYR A 231 -8.66 -10.53 4.88
CA TYR A 231 -8.95 -11.72 5.70
C TYR A 231 -8.47 -13.02 5.03
N ALA A 232 -8.71 -13.16 3.72
CA ALA A 232 -8.22 -14.29 2.94
C ALA A 232 -6.68 -14.30 2.87
N GLY A 233 -6.05 -13.15 2.60
CA GLY A 233 -4.60 -12.98 2.52
C GLY A 233 -3.90 -13.34 3.82
N MET A 234 -4.42 -12.91 4.96
CA MET A 234 -3.89 -13.26 6.28
C MET A 234 -3.94 -14.77 6.57
N ARG A 235 -5.01 -15.45 6.16
CA ARG A 235 -5.10 -16.92 6.32
C ARG A 235 -4.05 -17.64 5.49
N VAL A 236 -3.82 -17.18 4.26
CA VAL A 236 -2.78 -17.73 3.37
C VAL A 236 -1.40 -17.44 3.93
N SER A 237 -1.13 -16.20 4.38
CA SER A 237 0.14 -15.80 4.98
C SER A 237 0.55 -16.70 6.14
N ARG A 238 -0.40 -17.03 7.01
CA ARG A 238 -0.15 -17.97 8.12
C ARG A 238 0.23 -19.38 7.67
N ARG A 239 -0.41 -19.89 6.62
CA ARG A 239 -0.10 -21.22 6.07
C ARG A 239 1.24 -21.26 5.36
N MET A 240 1.68 -20.12 4.81
CA MET A 240 2.92 -19.98 4.05
C MET A 240 4.08 -19.40 4.88
N ALA A 241 3.97 -19.33 6.20
CA ALA A 241 5.00 -18.76 7.07
C ALA A 241 6.40 -19.37 6.86
N GLY A 242 6.49 -20.62 6.39
CA GLY A 242 7.75 -21.28 6.00
C GLY A 242 8.27 -20.96 4.60
N ALA A 243 7.47 -20.30 3.74
CA ALA A 243 7.80 -20.04 2.32
C ALA A 243 7.93 -18.53 2.01
N SER A 244 8.33 -17.72 2.99
CA SER A 244 8.42 -16.25 2.88
C SER A 244 9.24 -15.77 1.67
N GLY A 245 10.30 -16.48 1.30
CA GLY A 245 11.14 -16.13 0.15
C GLY A 245 10.42 -16.25 -1.20
N ALA A 246 9.61 -17.30 -1.40
CA ALA A 246 8.84 -17.49 -2.64
C ALA A 246 7.76 -16.41 -2.80
N LEU A 247 7.14 -16.01 -1.69
CA LEU A 247 6.12 -14.97 -1.66
C LEU A 247 6.71 -13.61 -2.07
N THR A 248 7.90 -13.28 -1.55
CA THR A 248 8.62 -12.05 -1.89
C THR A 248 8.96 -12.00 -3.39
N ILE A 249 9.41 -13.11 -3.98
CA ILE A 249 9.71 -13.20 -5.42
C ILE A 249 8.45 -13.01 -6.26
N PHE A 250 7.38 -13.72 -5.92
CA PHE A 250 6.11 -13.59 -6.64
C PHE A 250 5.60 -12.15 -6.64
N PHE A 251 5.65 -11.50 -5.46
CA PHE A 251 5.19 -10.14 -5.33
C PHE A 251 6.09 -9.12 -6.05
N ALA A 252 7.41 -9.30 -5.99
CA ALA A 252 8.34 -8.49 -6.77
C ALA A 252 8.07 -8.64 -8.28
N GLY A 253 7.78 -9.85 -8.75
CA GLY A 253 7.38 -10.10 -10.14
C GLY A 253 6.12 -9.34 -10.55
N VAL A 254 5.09 -9.35 -9.70
CA VAL A 254 3.86 -8.57 -9.92
C VAL A 254 4.16 -7.07 -9.99
N ILE A 255 4.98 -6.55 -9.06
CA ILE A 255 5.40 -5.14 -9.03
C ILE A 255 6.11 -4.77 -10.33
N PHE A 256 7.08 -5.57 -10.80
CA PHE A 256 7.79 -5.30 -12.05
C PHE A 256 6.86 -5.33 -13.26
N CYS A 257 5.95 -6.28 -13.32
CA CYS A 257 4.97 -6.39 -14.41
C CYS A 257 4.08 -5.13 -14.48
N VAL A 258 3.53 -4.70 -13.33
CA VAL A 258 2.68 -3.51 -13.25
C VAL A 258 3.48 -2.24 -13.55
N ALA A 259 4.70 -2.10 -13.01
CA ALA A 259 5.55 -0.94 -13.26
C ALA A 259 5.93 -0.82 -14.74
N THR A 260 6.31 -1.92 -15.38
CA THR A 260 6.62 -1.96 -16.81
C THR A 260 5.40 -1.59 -17.65
N TYR A 261 4.22 -2.11 -17.31
CA TYR A 261 2.97 -1.76 -17.98
C TYR A 261 2.65 -0.26 -17.85
N MET A 262 2.84 0.32 -16.65
CA MET A 262 2.63 1.76 -16.39
C MET A 262 3.55 2.62 -17.23
N ILE A 263 4.85 2.29 -17.27
CA ILE A 263 5.84 3.02 -18.08
C ILE A 263 5.49 2.93 -19.55
N TRP A 264 5.20 1.72 -20.04
CA TRP A 264 4.83 1.52 -21.43
C TRP A 264 3.60 2.33 -21.84
N ARG A 265 2.59 2.40 -20.97
CA ARG A 265 1.38 3.18 -21.22
C ARG A 265 1.63 4.69 -21.12
N SER A 266 2.47 5.14 -20.17
CA SER A 266 2.84 6.54 -20.02
C SER A 266 3.66 7.09 -21.22
N LEU A 267 4.39 6.21 -21.93
CA LEU A 267 5.17 6.60 -23.13
C LEU A 267 4.33 6.61 -24.40
N ARG A 268 3.14 6.00 -24.38
CA ARG A 268 2.25 5.93 -25.56
C ARG A 268 1.06 6.91 -25.50
N GLY A 269 0.79 7.50 -24.37
CA GLY A 269 -0.27 8.50 -24.17
C GLY A 269 0.26 9.86 -23.92
#